data_6268ce07c1783e45678529aaea4450b8
#
_entry.id   6268ce07c1783e45678529aaea4450b8
#
_cell.length_a   1.000
_cell.length_b   1.000
_cell.length_c   1.000
_cell.angle_alpha   90.00
_cell.angle_beta   90.00
_cell.angle_gamma   90.00
#
_symmetry.space_group_name_H-M   'P 1'
#
loop_
_entity.id
_entity.type
_entity.pdbx_description
1 polymer ?
#
loop_
_entity_poly.entity_id
_entity_poly.type
_entity_poly.pdbx_seq_one_letter_code
_entity_poly.pdbx_strand_id
1 'polypeptide(L)'
;MIHPSIFSYLGCELIAYSYFLIIKYLQNRSYEVNANSSTRDRLSAYFLPYQHVKNKFNDGVGIDQIIDNYRFDRELRLLVFDCIERIEIAIRAQMTHILAHNYNNSHWQDNSDVFVSPYRNRVTGQMIDPYEELQKIIRKNCTANKPEVFIKHYRDTYHTPQNPPSWMCMELLTMGELSRLYVGLKQNKDRQEVANFFGLHPTVFSGWLHTMTYVRNICAHHACLWNREFAIKPDILLKPKRNWMQPAYNINQRTFYFLSILKYLLIAVNPNNHLTSKLDTLFLKYPNIPIQFMGIPSGKDGVLLNWKEEPLWS
;
A
#
# COMPACT_ATOMS: atom_id res chain seq x y z
N MET A 1 26.50 42.92 -20.34
CA MET A 1 26.59 41.46 -20.58
C MET A 1 26.76 40.78 -19.22
N ILE A 2 25.72 40.15 -18.71
CA ILE A 2 25.71 39.44 -17.42
C ILE A 2 26.19 38.00 -17.69
N HIS A 3 27.21 37.56 -16.96
CA HIS A 3 27.93 36.30 -17.18
C HIS A 3 27.00 35.08 -16.94
N PRO A 4 27.02 34.02 -17.75
CA PRO A 4 26.13 32.85 -17.64
C PRO A 4 26.20 32.06 -16.31
N SER A 5 27.29 32.25 -15.54
CA SER A 5 27.49 31.61 -14.22
C SER A 5 26.57 32.11 -13.12
N ILE A 6 25.93 33.30 -13.27
CA ILE A 6 25.02 33.84 -12.27
C ILE A 6 23.66 33.12 -12.30
N PHE A 7 23.22 32.64 -13.47
CA PHE A 7 21.95 31.92 -13.59
C PHE A 7 21.99 30.50 -13.01
N SER A 8 23.15 29.84 -12.93
CA SER A 8 23.28 28.54 -12.28
C SER A 8 23.22 28.63 -10.74
N TYR A 9 23.71 29.74 -10.18
CA TYR A 9 23.68 30.01 -8.74
C TYR A 9 22.26 30.39 -8.26
N LEU A 10 21.56 31.22 -9.02
CA LEU A 10 20.18 31.61 -8.74
C LEU A 10 19.19 30.42 -8.80
N GLY A 11 19.44 29.44 -9.66
CA GLY A 11 18.63 28.20 -9.70
C GLY A 11 18.74 27.35 -8.44
N CYS A 12 19.94 27.21 -7.88
CA CYS A 12 20.15 26.48 -6.64
C CYS A 12 19.62 27.23 -5.42
N GLU A 13 19.75 28.56 -5.39
CA GLU A 13 19.20 29.40 -4.31
C GLU A 13 17.66 29.45 -4.33
N LEU A 14 17.02 29.53 -5.50
CA LEU A 14 15.57 29.46 -5.64
C LEU A 14 15.01 28.11 -5.17
N ILE A 15 15.68 27.01 -5.46
CA ILE A 15 15.27 25.69 -4.98
C ILE A 15 15.47 25.59 -3.46
N ALA A 16 16.61 26.02 -2.93
CA ALA A 16 16.86 26.06 -1.49
C ALA A 16 15.86 26.98 -0.77
N TYR A 17 15.53 28.12 -1.35
CA TYR A 17 14.55 29.06 -0.83
C TYR A 17 13.13 28.49 -0.90
N SER A 18 12.78 27.78 -1.99
CA SER A 18 11.50 27.08 -2.13
C SER A 18 11.35 25.97 -1.09
N TYR A 19 12.39 25.19 -0.84
CA TYR A 19 12.43 24.21 0.25
C TYR A 19 12.23 24.85 1.62
N PHE A 20 12.92 25.97 1.88
CA PHE A 20 12.80 26.71 3.13
C PHE A 20 11.39 27.25 3.34
N LEU A 21 10.75 27.80 2.30
CA LEU A 21 9.38 28.31 2.35
C LEU A 21 8.37 27.19 2.59
N ILE A 22 8.53 26.04 1.92
CA ILE A 22 7.64 24.88 2.14
C ILE A 22 7.78 24.37 3.56
N ILE A 23 9.01 24.23 4.06
CA ILE A 23 9.27 23.78 5.43
C ILE A 23 8.67 24.77 6.43
N LYS A 24 8.91 26.07 6.25
CA LYS A 24 8.39 27.14 7.11
C LYS A 24 6.87 27.22 7.06
N TYR A 25 6.27 27.03 5.89
CA TYR A 25 4.83 26.98 5.71
C TYR A 25 4.19 25.76 6.41
N LEU A 26 4.82 24.59 6.30
CA LEU A 26 4.37 23.35 6.95
C LEU A 26 4.54 23.46 8.48
N GLN A 27 5.62 24.05 8.98
CA GLN A 27 5.87 24.27 10.40
C GLN A 27 4.85 25.25 11.01
N ASN A 28 4.51 26.34 10.32
CA ASN A 28 3.56 27.34 10.81
C ASN A 28 2.11 26.83 10.91
N ARG A 29 1.81 25.65 10.36
CA ARG A 29 0.49 25.00 10.41
C ARG A 29 0.47 23.71 11.24
N SER A 30 1.30 23.64 12.28
CA SER A 30 1.38 22.47 13.20
C SER A 30 1.76 21.15 12.53
N TYR A 31 2.43 21.19 11.37
CA TYR A 31 3.07 20.02 10.80
C TYR A 31 4.50 19.96 11.31
N GLU A 32 4.83 18.96 12.15
CA GLU A 32 6.21 18.68 12.56
C GLU A 32 7.04 18.24 11.34
N VAL A 33 7.61 19.21 10.65
CA VAL A 33 8.57 18.95 9.57
C VAL A 33 9.96 19.30 10.11
N ASN A 34 10.66 18.30 10.61
CA ASN A 34 12.07 18.43 10.90
C ASN A 34 12.85 18.61 9.59
N ALA A 35 13.54 19.75 9.45
CA ALA A 35 14.28 20.17 8.25
C ALA A 35 15.62 19.43 8.08
N ASN A 36 15.62 18.09 8.20
CA ASN A 36 16.78 17.26 7.94
C ASN A 36 16.84 16.82 6.46
N SER A 37 17.98 16.27 6.03
CA SER A 37 18.23 15.83 4.65
C SER A 37 17.11 14.93 4.08
N SER A 38 16.55 14.04 4.90
CA SER A 38 15.47 13.13 4.49
C SER A 38 14.16 13.83 4.11
N THR A 39 13.84 14.98 4.69
CA THR A 39 12.66 15.80 4.33
C THR A 39 12.88 16.50 3.00
N ARG A 40 14.11 16.98 2.75
CA ARG A 40 14.49 17.61 1.48
C ARG A 40 14.34 16.61 0.32
N ASP A 41 14.85 15.40 0.48
CA ASP A 41 14.78 14.36 -0.54
C ASP A 41 13.32 13.92 -0.85
N ARG A 42 12.49 13.88 0.17
CA ARG A 42 11.04 13.56 -0.01
C ARG A 42 10.29 14.62 -0.78
N LEU A 43 10.55 15.90 -0.52
CA LEU A 43 9.91 17.01 -1.22
C LEU A 43 10.36 17.10 -2.69
N SER A 44 11.60 16.69 -3.00
CA SER A 44 12.11 16.70 -4.37
C SER A 44 11.27 15.90 -5.35
N ALA A 45 10.63 14.82 -4.91
CA ALA A 45 9.73 14.02 -5.73
C ALA A 45 8.52 14.79 -6.28
N TYR A 46 8.08 15.85 -5.59
CA TYR A 46 6.96 16.70 -6.03
C TYR A 46 7.37 17.79 -7.01
N PHE A 47 8.67 18.04 -7.18
CA PHE A 47 9.19 18.98 -8.17
C PHE A 47 9.37 18.36 -9.55
N LEU A 48 9.73 17.06 -9.60
CA LEU A 48 10.11 16.37 -10.83
C LEU A 48 9.09 16.51 -11.97
N PRO A 49 7.78 16.39 -11.77
CA PRO A 49 6.78 16.52 -12.83
C PRO A 49 6.70 17.91 -13.46
N TYR A 50 7.24 18.92 -12.80
CA TYR A 50 7.19 20.33 -13.20
C TYR A 50 8.52 20.85 -13.71
N GLN A 51 9.50 19.98 -13.92
CA GLN A 51 10.80 20.33 -14.45
C GLN A 51 10.96 19.76 -15.87
N HIS A 52 11.33 20.61 -16.83
CA HIS A 52 11.70 20.16 -18.17
C HIS A 52 13.17 19.73 -18.28
N VAL A 53 14.03 20.31 -17.44
CA VAL A 53 15.43 19.93 -17.22
C VAL A 53 15.68 19.97 -15.72
N LYS A 54 16.61 19.16 -15.22
CA LYS A 54 16.99 19.15 -13.81
C LYS A 54 17.23 20.58 -13.28
N ASN A 55 16.50 20.95 -12.23
CA ASN A 55 16.53 22.26 -11.55
C ASN A 55 15.96 23.44 -12.41
N LYS A 56 15.22 23.17 -13.48
CA LYS A 56 14.49 24.20 -14.24
C LYS A 56 13.02 23.87 -14.31
N PHE A 57 12.21 24.68 -13.66
CA PHE A 57 10.76 24.52 -13.69
C PHE A 57 10.17 24.97 -15.02
N ASN A 58 9.04 24.37 -15.38
CA ASN A 58 8.22 24.83 -16.49
C ASN A 58 7.67 26.24 -16.19
N ASP A 59 7.44 27.03 -17.21
CA ASP A 59 6.87 28.38 -17.05
C ASP A 59 5.49 28.31 -16.38
N GLY A 60 5.22 29.25 -15.47
CA GLY A 60 3.95 29.33 -14.75
C GLY A 60 3.79 28.38 -13.55
N VAL A 61 4.77 27.54 -13.23
CA VAL A 61 4.74 26.69 -12.04
C VAL A 61 5.08 27.48 -10.79
N GLY A 62 4.07 27.68 -9.92
CA GLY A 62 4.23 28.32 -8.61
C GLY A 62 4.51 27.35 -7.47
N ILE A 63 5.04 27.89 -6.36
CA ILE A 63 5.27 27.10 -5.15
C ILE A 63 3.97 26.52 -4.56
N ASP A 64 2.86 27.25 -4.71
CA ASP A 64 1.55 26.82 -4.20
C ASP A 64 1.08 25.52 -4.87
N GLN A 65 1.35 25.35 -6.16
CA GLN A 65 1.03 24.11 -6.89
C GLN A 65 1.80 22.90 -6.32
N ILE A 66 3.04 23.09 -5.92
CA ILE A 66 3.86 22.03 -5.32
C ILE A 66 3.36 21.70 -3.91
N ILE A 67 2.97 22.73 -3.16
CA ILE A 67 2.36 22.55 -1.83
C ILE A 67 1.04 21.79 -1.96
N ASP A 68 0.21 22.12 -2.94
CA ASP A 68 -1.06 21.44 -3.17
C ASP A 68 -0.84 19.98 -3.61
N ASN A 69 0.19 19.68 -4.41
CA ASN A 69 0.58 18.30 -4.71
C ASN A 69 0.95 17.52 -3.44
N TYR A 70 1.73 18.12 -2.56
CA TYR A 70 2.11 17.49 -1.30
C TYR A 70 0.88 17.23 -0.42
N ARG A 71 -0.03 18.18 -0.32
CA ARG A 71 -1.29 18.05 0.44
C ARG A 71 -2.18 16.98 -0.14
N PHE A 72 -2.39 17.01 -1.46
CA PHE A 72 -3.13 16.00 -2.20
C PHE A 72 -2.57 14.60 -1.93
N ASP A 73 -1.28 14.41 -2.11
CA ASP A 73 -0.62 13.13 -1.93
C ASP A 73 -0.67 12.65 -0.46
N ARG A 74 -0.62 13.57 0.50
CA ARG A 74 -0.82 13.23 1.92
C ARG A 74 -2.24 12.69 2.16
N GLU A 75 -3.26 13.35 1.63
CA GLU A 75 -4.66 12.91 1.77
C GLU A 75 -4.89 11.59 1.01
N LEU A 76 -4.29 11.43 -0.16
CA LEU A 76 -4.31 10.18 -0.92
C LEU A 76 -3.69 9.02 -0.13
N ARG A 77 -2.51 9.22 0.49
CA ARG A 77 -1.89 8.19 1.34
C ARG A 77 -2.77 7.80 2.52
N LEU A 78 -3.43 8.75 3.18
CA LEU A 78 -4.35 8.47 4.28
C LEU A 78 -5.56 7.66 3.80
N LEU A 79 -6.12 7.99 2.63
CA LEU A 79 -7.20 7.22 2.01
C LEU A 79 -6.77 5.79 1.69
N VAL A 80 -5.58 5.63 1.13
CA VAL A 80 -4.99 4.31 0.83
C VAL A 80 -4.76 3.50 2.09
N PHE A 81 -4.29 4.13 3.17
CA PHE A 81 -4.10 3.47 4.47
C PHE A 81 -5.41 2.94 5.05
N ASP A 82 -6.47 3.75 5.08
CA ASP A 82 -7.81 3.34 5.53
C ASP A 82 -8.32 2.12 4.75
N CYS A 83 -8.10 2.12 3.44
CA CYS A 83 -8.48 0.99 2.59
C CYS A 83 -7.67 -0.29 2.90
N ILE A 84 -6.35 -0.17 3.02
CA ILE A 84 -5.47 -1.32 3.29
C ILE A 84 -5.79 -1.91 4.67
N GLU A 85 -5.99 -1.09 5.70
CA GLU A 85 -6.33 -1.55 7.04
C GLU A 85 -7.60 -2.44 7.03
N ARG A 86 -8.66 -1.99 6.38
CA ARG A 86 -9.92 -2.75 6.26
C ARG A 86 -9.74 -4.07 5.53
N ILE A 87 -8.96 -4.06 4.45
CA ILE A 87 -8.66 -5.26 3.66
C ILE A 87 -7.79 -6.22 4.49
N GLU A 88 -6.79 -5.71 5.21
CA GLU A 88 -5.90 -6.49 6.07
C GLU A 88 -6.69 -7.23 7.17
N ILE A 89 -7.63 -6.55 7.84
CA ILE A 89 -8.53 -7.15 8.84
C ILE A 89 -9.36 -8.27 8.20
N ALA A 90 -9.93 -8.03 7.02
CA ALA A 90 -10.72 -9.04 6.33
C ALA A 90 -9.88 -10.26 5.90
N ILE A 91 -8.64 -10.06 5.47
CA ILE A 91 -7.73 -11.16 5.11
C ILE A 91 -7.41 -12.01 6.34
N ARG A 92 -7.09 -11.38 7.48
CA ARG A 92 -6.87 -12.10 8.75
C ARG A 92 -8.08 -12.92 9.14
N ALA A 93 -9.26 -12.33 9.10
CA ALA A 93 -10.52 -13.00 9.44
C ALA A 93 -10.78 -14.20 8.52
N GLN A 94 -10.63 -14.03 7.20
CA GLN A 94 -10.85 -15.11 6.24
C GLN A 94 -9.83 -16.25 6.39
N MET A 95 -8.54 -15.93 6.53
CA MET A 95 -7.52 -16.94 6.75
C MET A 95 -7.77 -17.72 8.05
N THR A 96 -8.06 -17.01 9.13
CA THR A 96 -8.35 -17.65 10.43
C THR A 96 -9.55 -18.58 10.31
N HIS A 97 -10.64 -18.12 9.74
CA HIS A 97 -11.89 -18.88 9.62
C HIS A 97 -11.72 -20.11 8.74
N ILE A 98 -11.19 -19.94 7.54
CA ILE A 98 -11.04 -21.02 6.54
C ILE A 98 -10.09 -22.11 7.06
N LEU A 99 -8.94 -21.72 7.61
CA LEU A 99 -7.96 -22.69 8.08
C LEU A 99 -8.45 -23.42 9.35
N ALA A 100 -9.07 -22.70 10.29
CA ALA A 100 -9.66 -23.35 11.46
C ALA A 100 -10.74 -24.35 11.08
N HIS A 101 -11.56 -24.05 10.07
CA HIS A 101 -12.58 -24.95 9.56
C HIS A 101 -11.97 -26.15 8.81
N ASN A 102 -11.04 -25.91 7.89
CA ASN A 102 -10.46 -26.97 7.04
C ASN A 102 -9.65 -28.01 7.84
N TYR A 103 -9.01 -27.57 8.90
CA TYR A 103 -8.22 -28.43 9.79
C TYR A 103 -8.98 -28.85 11.07
N ASN A 104 -10.22 -28.40 11.25
CA ASN A 104 -11.01 -28.59 12.46
C ASN A 104 -10.20 -28.30 13.75
N ASN A 105 -9.42 -27.21 13.72
CA ASN A 105 -8.47 -26.89 14.77
C ASN A 105 -8.35 -25.35 14.90
N SER A 106 -8.69 -24.82 16.07
CA SER A 106 -8.51 -23.41 16.39
C SER A 106 -7.05 -22.97 16.56
N HIS A 107 -6.13 -23.95 16.67
CA HIS A 107 -4.68 -23.78 16.79
C HIS A 107 -3.96 -24.34 15.57
N TRP A 108 -4.53 -24.22 14.38
CA TRP A 108 -3.94 -24.73 13.13
C TRP A 108 -2.53 -24.19 12.87
N GLN A 109 -2.20 -23.01 13.39
CA GLN A 109 -0.88 -22.39 13.28
C GLN A 109 0.23 -23.20 13.97
N ASP A 110 -0.12 -24.09 14.89
CA ASP A 110 0.85 -24.97 15.59
C ASP A 110 1.10 -26.30 14.85
N ASN A 111 0.38 -26.53 13.74
CA ASN A 111 0.57 -27.72 12.92
C ASN A 111 1.46 -27.41 11.71
N SER A 112 2.69 -27.97 11.69
CA SER A 112 3.64 -27.78 10.59
C SER A 112 3.15 -28.31 9.25
N ASP A 113 2.21 -29.29 9.22
CA ASP A 113 1.66 -29.86 7.99
C ASP A 113 0.79 -28.89 7.18
N VAL A 114 0.36 -27.80 7.80
CA VAL A 114 -0.39 -26.70 7.13
C VAL A 114 0.51 -25.94 6.17
N PHE A 115 1.84 -26.00 6.37
CA PHE A 115 2.82 -25.17 5.67
C PHE A 115 3.64 -25.99 4.66
N VAL A 116 4.13 -25.27 3.63
CA VAL A 116 5.12 -25.86 2.72
C VAL A 116 6.41 -26.16 3.48
N SER A 117 7.11 -27.23 3.06
CA SER A 117 8.41 -27.57 3.62
C SER A 117 9.41 -26.42 3.42
N PRO A 118 10.43 -26.30 4.28
CA PRO A 118 11.47 -25.30 4.13
C PRO A 118 12.11 -25.34 2.74
N TYR A 119 12.33 -24.18 2.16
CA TYR A 119 12.90 -24.05 0.81
C TYR A 119 13.92 -22.93 0.72
N ARG A 120 14.82 -23.02 -0.24
CA ARG A 120 15.79 -21.95 -0.52
C ARG A 120 15.19 -20.93 -1.47
N ASN A 121 15.16 -19.67 -1.04
CA ASN A 121 14.76 -18.57 -1.91
C ASN A 121 15.77 -18.42 -3.06
N ARG A 122 15.28 -18.46 -4.31
CA ARG A 122 16.14 -18.45 -5.50
C ARG A 122 16.86 -17.11 -5.73
N VAL A 123 16.30 -16.01 -5.22
CA VAL A 123 16.85 -14.66 -5.40
C VAL A 123 17.84 -14.33 -4.29
N THR A 124 17.47 -14.56 -3.03
CA THR A 124 18.29 -14.18 -1.87
C THR A 124 19.22 -15.30 -1.40
N GLY A 125 19.00 -16.54 -1.82
CA GLY A 125 19.73 -17.72 -1.34
C GLY A 125 19.40 -18.13 0.10
N GLN A 126 18.54 -17.41 0.80
CA GLN A 126 18.16 -17.70 2.19
C GLN A 126 17.21 -18.90 2.27
N MET A 127 17.34 -19.69 3.34
CA MET A 127 16.35 -20.69 3.70
C MET A 127 15.13 -20.00 4.28
N ILE A 128 13.95 -20.36 3.77
CA ILE A 128 12.66 -19.90 4.24
C ILE A 128 11.90 -21.10 4.79
N ASP A 129 11.49 -21.01 6.04
CA ASP A 129 10.60 -21.95 6.70
C ASP A 129 9.37 -21.19 7.19
N PRO A 130 8.24 -21.27 6.46
CA PRO A 130 7.05 -20.50 6.81
C PRO A 130 6.46 -20.85 8.18
N TYR A 131 6.58 -22.11 8.60
CA TYR A 131 6.15 -22.55 9.91
C TYR A 131 7.01 -21.94 11.02
N GLU A 132 8.34 -22.07 10.92
CA GLU A 132 9.25 -21.51 11.92
C GLU A 132 9.22 -19.96 11.94
N GLU A 133 9.04 -19.31 10.78
CA GLU A 133 8.84 -17.85 10.75
C GLU A 133 7.62 -17.44 11.58
N LEU A 134 6.47 -18.13 11.41
CA LEU A 134 5.27 -17.88 12.19
C LEU A 134 5.48 -18.16 13.67
N GLN A 135 6.03 -19.33 14.00
CA GLN A 135 6.30 -19.73 15.39
C GLN A 135 7.25 -18.75 16.09
N LYS A 136 8.24 -18.22 15.38
CA LYS A 136 9.15 -17.19 15.91
C LYS A 136 8.42 -15.89 16.26
N ILE A 137 7.47 -15.45 15.44
CA ILE A 137 6.66 -14.27 15.71
C ILE A 137 5.77 -14.50 16.94
N ILE A 138 5.09 -15.64 16.99
CA ILE A 138 4.22 -16.02 18.13
C ILE A 138 5.05 -16.06 19.42
N ARG A 139 6.14 -16.82 19.44
CA ARG A 139 7.02 -16.93 20.61
C ARG A 139 7.51 -15.55 21.07
N LYS A 140 8.02 -14.72 20.15
CA LYS A 140 8.52 -13.39 20.48
C LYS A 140 7.46 -12.52 21.18
N ASN A 141 6.24 -12.54 20.69
CA ASN A 141 5.15 -11.73 21.27
C ASN A 141 4.59 -12.34 22.55
N CYS A 142 4.45 -13.67 22.60
CA CYS A 142 3.93 -14.36 23.79
C CYS A 142 4.90 -14.33 24.98
N THR A 143 6.23 -14.25 24.75
CA THR A 143 7.25 -14.18 25.81
C THR A 143 7.74 -12.76 26.09
N ALA A 144 7.20 -11.74 25.41
CA ALA A 144 7.60 -10.36 25.64
C ALA A 144 7.35 -9.91 27.09
N ASN A 145 8.22 -9.05 27.60
CA ASN A 145 8.05 -8.47 28.95
C ASN A 145 6.80 -7.56 29.03
N LYS A 146 6.45 -6.92 27.91
CA LYS A 146 5.24 -6.09 27.76
C LYS A 146 4.48 -6.57 26.52
N PRO A 147 3.74 -7.70 26.63
CA PRO A 147 2.96 -8.21 25.51
C PRO A 147 1.71 -7.36 25.30
N GLU A 148 1.05 -7.56 24.16
CA GLU A 148 -0.29 -7.02 23.90
C GLU A 148 -1.27 -7.47 25.01
N VAL A 149 -2.26 -6.62 25.31
CA VAL A 149 -3.19 -6.83 26.44
C VAL A 149 -3.90 -8.19 26.34
N PHE A 150 -4.35 -8.57 25.14
CA PHE A 150 -5.03 -9.84 24.92
C PHE A 150 -4.10 -11.05 25.07
N ILE A 151 -2.81 -10.94 24.69
CA ILE A 151 -1.80 -11.98 24.93
C ILE A 151 -1.51 -12.11 26.41
N LYS A 152 -1.37 -10.99 27.13
CA LYS A 152 -1.20 -11.01 28.59
C LYS A 152 -2.36 -11.71 29.25
N HIS A 153 -3.59 -11.36 28.90
CA HIS A 153 -4.80 -11.99 29.44
C HIS A 153 -4.81 -13.49 29.19
N TYR A 154 -4.51 -13.93 27.96
CA TYR A 154 -4.44 -15.36 27.62
C TYR A 154 -3.43 -16.10 28.51
N ARG A 155 -2.21 -15.59 28.59
CA ARG A 155 -1.13 -16.18 29.39
C ARG A 155 -1.44 -16.27 30.88
N ASP A 156 -2.09 -15.24 31.41
CA ASP A 156 -2.41 -15.17 32.85
C ASP A 156 -3.63 -16.05 33.19
N THR A 157 -4.49 -16.37 32.22
CA THR A 157 -5.75 -17.11 32.45
C THR A 157 -5.64 -18.58 32.01
N TYR A 158 -4.93 -18.88 30.92
CA TYR A 158 -4.88 -20.19 30.31
C TYR A 158 -3.45 -20.73 30.31
N HIS A 159 -3.28 -21.97 30.79
CA HIS A 159 -1.97 -22.63 30.84
C HIS A 159 -1.78 -23.64 29.69
N THR A 160 -2.88 -24.10 29.12
CA THR A 160 -2.91 -25.02 27.98
C THR A 160 -4.07 -24.67 27.05
N PRO A 161 -3.87 -24.64 25.70
CA PRO A 161 -2.58 -24.78 24.98
C PRO A 161 -1.59 -23.66 25.30
N GLN A 162 -0.29 -23.89 25.04
CA GLN A 162 0.75 -22.90 25.32
C GLN A 162 0.63 -21.66 24.44
N ASN A 163 0.34 -21.85 23.13
CA ASN A 163 0.10 -20.75 22.21
C ASN A 163 -1.38 -20.31 22.25
N PRO A 164 -1.66 -19.02 22.10
CA PRO A 164 -3.03 -18.54 21.93
C PRO A 164 -3.68 -19.12 20.64
N PRO A 165 -5.02 -19.15 20.57
CA PRO A 165 -5.71 -19.61 19.37
C PRO A 165 -5.41 -18.72 18.17
N SER A 166 -5.63 -19.26 16.97
CA SER A 166 -5.20 -18.64 15.69
C SER A 166 -5.69 -17.21 15.51
N TRP A 167 -6.90 -16.87 15.94
CA TRP A 167 -7.41 -15.50 15.81
C TRP A 167 -6.60 -14.48 16.63
N MET A 168 -6.03 -14.88 17.77
CA MET A 168 -5.13 -14.03 18.54
C MET A 168 -3.73 -13.99 17.90
N CYS A 169 -3.22 -15.13 17.45
CA CYS A 169 -1.91 -15.20 16.79
C CYS A 169 -1.87 -14.38 15.50
N MET A 170 -2.96 -14.37 14.71
CA MET A 170 -3.03 -13.61 13.47
C MET A 170 -3.00 -12.09 13.69
N GLU A 171 -3.45 -11.59 14.84
CA GLU A 171 -3.36 -10.16 15.19
C GLU A 171 -1.91 -9.70 15.45
N LEU A 172 -1.00 -10.62 15.73
CA LEU A 172 0.42 -10.32 15.95
C LEU A 172 1.19 -10.06 14.64
N LEU A 173 0.60 -10.41 13.50
CA LEU A 173 1.26 -10.34 12.19
C LEU A 173 1.13 -8.95 11.57
N THR A 174 2.22 -8.46 11.00
CA THR A 174 2.18 -7.32 10.07
C THR A 174 1.61 -7.76 8.71
N MET A 175 1.18 -6.80 7.88
CA MET A 175 0.71 -7.07 6.52
C MET A 175 1.73 -7.88 5.69
N GLY A 176 3.03 -7.61 5.86
CA GLY A 176 4.09 -8.36 5.17
C GLY A 176 4.21 -9.80 5.63
N GLU A 177 4.05 -10.04 6.93
CA GLU A 177 4.05 -11.39 7.51
C GLU A 177 2.79 -12.15 7.09
N LEU A 178 1.64 -11.50 7.07
CA LEU A 178 0.39 -12.07 6.57
C LEU A 178 0.50 -12.48 5.09
N SER A 179 1.11 -11.65 4.25
CA SER A 179 1.38 -11.96 2.84
C SER A 179 2.28 -13.19 2.69
N ARG A 180 3.36 -13.29 3.48
CA ARG A 180 4.26 -14.46 3.47
C ARG A 180 3.56 -15.73 3.99
N LEU A 181 2.76 -15.59 5.04
CA LEU A 181 1.98 -16.69 5.58
C LEU A 181 1.05 -17.29 4.53
N TYR A 182 0.31 -16.45 3.78
CA TYR A 182 -0.56 -16.91 2.70
C TYR A 182 0.19 -17.72 1.64
N VAL A 183 1.36 -17.25 1.21
CA VAL A 183 2.21 -17.97 0.24
C VAL A 183 2.77 -19.27 0.83
N GLY A 184 3.04 -19.28 2.15
CA GLY A 184 3.57 -20.43 2.89
C GLY A 184 2.56 -21.55 3.13
N LEU A 185 1.26 -21.37 2.85
CA LEU A 185 0.26 -22.43 3.00
C LEU A 185 0.50 -23.56 1.98
N LYS A 186 0.52 -24.80 2.44
CA LYS A 186 0.83 -25.99 1.63
C LYS A 186 -0.29 -26.34 0.65
N GLN A 187 -1.55 -26.34 1.12
CA GLN A 187 -2.66 -26.81 0.34
C GLN A 187 -3.15 -25.73 -0.64
N ASN A 188 -3.24 -26.07 -1.92
CA ASN A 188 -3.80 -25.20 -2.94
C ASN A 188 -5.26 -24.85 -2.63
N LYS A 189 -6.02 -25.78 -2.03
CA LYS A 189 -7.41 -25.58 -1.62
C LYS A 189 -7.52 -24.39 -0.66
N ASP A 190 -6.70 -24.35 0.39
CA ASP A 190 -6.73 -23.28 1.39
C ASP A 190 -6.49 -21.91 0.76
N ARG A 191 -5.44 -21.80 -0.07
CA ARG A 191 -5.14 -20.58 -0.82
C ARG A 191 -6.28 -20.18 -1.76
N GLN A 192 -6.88 -21.17 -2.43
CA GLN A 192 -8.00 -20.93 -3.34
C GLN A 192 -9.25 -20.43 -2.62
N GLU A 193 -9.58 -20.99 -1.46
CA GLU A 193 -10.76 -20.59 -0.69
C GLU A 193 -10.60 -19.16 -0.17
N VAL A 194 -9.43 -18.79 0.36
CA VAL A 194 -9.13 -17.41 0.78
C VAL A 194 -9.23 -16.46 -0.41
N ALA A 195 -8.58 -16.77 -1.54
CA ALA A 195 -8.62 -15.92 -2.73
C ALA A 195 -10.03 -15.80 -3.33
N ASN A 196 -10.82 -16.87 -3.28
CA ASN A 196 -12.21 -16.90 -3.78
C ASN A 196 -13.13 -15.92 -3.06
N PHE A 197 -12.92 -15.70 -1.74
CA PHE A 197 -13.67 -14.67 -1.02
C PHE A 197 -13.51 -13.29 -1.68
N PHE A 198 -12.29 -12.99 -2.13
CA PHE A 198 -11.97 -11.75 -2.84
C PHE A 198 -12.26 -11.82 -4.35
N GLY A 199 -12.78 -12.93 -4.87
CA GLY A 199 -13.08 -13.12 -6.29
C GLY A 199 -11.84 -13.26 -7.17
N LEU A 200 -10.72 -13.76 -6.64
CA LEU A 200 -9.42 -13.82 -7.31
C LEU A 200 -8.90 -15.27 -7.45
N HIS A 201 -7.97 -15.44 -8.39
CA HIS A 201 -7.11 -16.62 -8.43
C HIS A 201 -5.98 -16.45 -7.39
N PRO A 202 -5.50 -17.55 -6.75
CA PRO A 202 -4.46 -17.48 -5.71
C PRO A 202 -3.18 -16.73 -6.12
N THR A 203 -2.74 -16.90 -7.36
CA THR A 203 -1.54 -16.22 -7.88
C THR A 203 -1.74 -14.70 -7.90
N VAL A 204 -2.87 -14.23 -8.46
CA VAL A 204 -3.19 -12.80 -8.53
C VAL A 204 -3.33 -12.23 -7.12
N PHE A 205 -4.02 -12.95 -6.23
CA PHE A 205 -4.20 -12.52 -4.84
C PHE A 205 -2.85 -12.40 -4.12
N SER A 206 -1.95 -13.38 -4.27
CA SER A 206 -0.60 -13.34 -3.73
C SER A 206 0.20 -12.13 -4.24
N GLY A 207 0.18 -11.85 -5.54
CA GLY A 207 0.85 -10.68 -6.13
C GLY A 207 0.28 -9.36 -5.59
N TRP A 208 -1.05 -9.29 -5.43
CA TRP A 208 -1.71 -8.11 -4.87
C TRP A 208 -1.38 -7.90 -3.39
N LEU A 209 -1.29 -8.97 -2.59
CA LEU A 209 -0.85 -8.88 -1.19
C LEU A 209 0.56 -8.32 -1.07
N HIS A 210 1.47 -8.77 -1.95
CA HIS A 210 2.84 -8.27 -1.98
C HIS A 210 2.90 -6.79 -2.36
N THR A 211 2.12 -6.37 -3.37
CA THR A 211 2.04 -4.96 -3.77
C THR A 211 1.39 -4.10 -2.67
N MET A 212 0.34 -4.59 -1.99
CA MET A 212 -0.27 -3.89 -0.87
C MET A 212 0.74 -3.66 0.27
N THR A 213 1.55 -4.67 0.60
CA THR A 213 2.64 -4.53 1.58
C THR A 213 3.62 -3.44 1.18
N TYR A 214 4.04 -3.42 -0.09
CA TYR A 214 4.94 -2.40 -0.63
C TYR A 214 4.34 -1.00 -0.55
N VAL A 215 3.11 -0.81 -1.02
CA VAL A 215 2.44 0.51 -1.02
C VAL A 215 2.13 0.97 0.41
N ARG A 216 1.73 0.07 1.30
CA ARG A 216 1.55 0.38 2.72
C ARG A 216 2.83 0.97 3.32
N ASN A 217 3.98 0.40 2.98
CA ASN A 217 5.27 0.90 3.47
C ASN A 217 5.63 2.27 2.85
N ILE A 218 5.33 2.50 1.56
CA ILE A 218 5.46 3.84 0.93
C ILE A 218 4.67 4.86 1.73
N CYS A 219 3.40 4.56 2.04
CA CYS A 219 2.53 5.45 2.80
C CYS A 219 3.04 5.66 4.23
N ALA A 220 3.45 4.60 4.94
CA ALA A 220 3.98 4.65 6.30
C ALA A 220 5.25 5.49 6.42
N HIS A 221 6.11 5.45 5.40
CA HIS A 221 7.33 6.24 5.35
C HIS A 221 7.14 7.63 4.73
N HIS A 222 5.89 8.07 4.52
CA HIS A 222 5.54 9.38 3.97
C HIS A 222 6.19 9.68 2.60
N ALA A 223 6.50 8.63 1.81
CA ALA A 223 7.04 8.80 0.47
C ALA A 223 5.93 9.17 -0.53
N CYS A 224 6.31 9.86 -1.63
CA CYS A 224 5.38 10.27 -2.67
C CYS A 224 4.70 9.06 -3.31
N LEU A 225 3.37 9.09 -3.42
CA LEU A 225 2.54 8.02 -3.98
C LEU A 225 1.93 8.40 -5.33
N TRP A 226 1.37 9.60 -5.48
CA TRP A 226 0.51 9.99 -6.61
C TRP A 226 1.14 9.80 -7.98
N ASN A 227 2.40 10.17 -8.15
CA ASN A 227 3.14 10.04 -9.42
C ASN A 227 4.19 8.91 -9.36
N ARG A 228 3.99 7.92 -8.51
CA ARG A 228 4.96 6.85 -8.37
C ARG A 228 4.84 5.80 -9.46
N GLU A 229 5.99 5.37 -9.97
CA GLU A 229 6.11 4.11 -10.67
C GLU A 229 6.50 3.02 -9.69
N PHE A 230 5.69 1.96 -9.61
CA PHE A 230 5.88 0.90 -8.63
C PHE A 230 6.99 -0.05 -9.05
N ALA A 231 7.97 -0.26 -8.16
CA ALA A 231 8.98 -1.28 -8.33
C ALA A 231 8.38 -2.70 -8.21
N ILE A 232 7.39 -2.87 -7.33
CA ILE A 232 6.62 -4.11 -7.19
C ILE A 232 5.27 -3.87 -7.87
N LYS A 233 5.16 -4.39 -9.12
CA LYS A 233 3.96 -4.26 -9.94
C LYS A 233 2.96 -5.35 -9.59
N PRO A 234 1.68 -5.03 -9.36
CA PRO A 234 0.65 -6.04 -9.17
C PRO A 234 0.38 -6.80 -10.46
N ASP A 235 -0.05 -8.05 -10.34
CA ASP A 235 -0.53 -8.82 -11.48
C ASP A 235 -1.75 -8.15 -12.12
N ILE A 236 -1.82 -8.20 -13.45
CA ILE A 236 -2.97 -7.72 -14.21
C ILE A 236 -4.12 -8.73 -14.08
N LEU A 237 -5.30 -8.23 -13.71
CA LEU A 237 -6.51 -9.05 -13.59
C LEU A 237 -7.13 -9.31 -14.97
N LEU A 238 -6.80 -10.45 -15.57
CA LEU A 238 -7.28 -10.83 -16.91
C LEU A 238 -8.68 -11.44 -16.92
N LYS A 239 -9.07 -12.12 -15.83
CA LYS A 239 -10.36 -12.83 -15.71
C LYS A 239 -11.06 -12.41 -14.40
N PRO A 240 -11.65 -11.22 -14.36
CA PRO A 240 -12.34 -10.73 -13.17
C PRO A 240 -13.62 -11.54 -12.93
N LYS A 241 -13.91 -11.85 -11.65
CA LYS A 241 -15.18 -12.45 -11.21
C LYS A 241 -16.26 -11.40 -10.87
N ARG A 242 -15.89 -10.13 -10.87
CA ARG A 242 -16.74 -8.96 -10.60
C ARG A 242 -16.42 -7.87 -11.62
N ASN A 243 -17.20 -6.80 -11.61
CA ASN A 243 -16.90 -5.63 -12.43
C ASN A 243 -15.45 -5.18 -12.30
N TRP A 244 -14.81 -4.90 -13.43
CA TRP A 244 -13.43 -4.44 -13.53
C TRP A 244 -13.35 -3.34 -14.59
N MET A 245 -12.18 -2.78 -14.76
CA MET A 245 -11.91 -1.71 -15.73
C MET A 245 -11.62 -2.28 -17.12
N GLN A 246 -11.79 -1.42 -18.14
CA GLN A 246 -11.35 -1.72 -19.49
C GLN A 246 -9.83 -1.88 -19.60
N PRO A 247 -9.31 -2.61 -20.63
CA PRO A 247 -7.87 -2.86 -20.78
C PRO A 247 -7.01 -1.60 -20.88
N ALA A 248 -7.56 -0.47 -21.33
CA ALA A 248 -6.85 0.81 -21.40
C ALA A 248 -6.30 1.25 -20.03
N TYR A 249 -6.93 0.85 -18.94
CA TYR A 249 -6.51 1.14 -17.57
C TYR A 249 -5.49 0.15 -16.98
N ASN A 250 -5.04 -0.85 -17.72
CA ASN A 250 -4.07 -1.85 -17.24
C ASN A 250 -2.63 -1.30 -17.12
N ILE A 251 -2.48 -0.07 -16.63
CA ILE A 251 -1.21 0.58 -16.34
C ILE A 251 -0.79 0.19 -14.90
N ASN A 252 -0.47 -1.09 -14.72
CA ASN A 252 -0.31 -1.71 -13.41
C ASN A 252 0.88 -1.20 -12.56
N GLN A 253 1.80 -0.44 -13.17
CA GLN A 253 2.89 0.21 -12.45
C GLN A 253 2.50 1.55 -11.82
N ARG A 254 1.26 2.02 -11.97
CA ARG A 254 0.82 3.34 -11.52
C ARG A 254 -0.25 3.25 -10.42
N THR A 255 -0.37 4.35 -9.72
CA THR A 255 -1.21 4.47 -8.51
C THR A 255 -2.69 4.24 -8.77
N PHE A 256 -3.24 4.65 -9.94
CA PHE A 256 -4.65 4.46 -10.21
C PHE A 256 -5.04 2.98 -10.35
N TYR A 257 -4.18 2.17 -10.97
CA TYR A 257 -4.40 0.71 -11.01
C TYR A 257 -4.42 0.11 -9.60
N PHE A 258 -3.54 0.58 -8.72
CA PHE A 258 -3.54 0.13 -7.33
C PHE A 258 -4.80 0.58 -6.55
N LEU A 259 -5.29 1.79 -6.77
CA LEU A 259 -6.58 2.23 -6.20
C LEU A 259 -7.73 1.33 -6.68
N SER A 260 -7.68 0.88 -7.93
CA SER A 260 -8.67 -0.05 -8.48
C SER A 260 -8.59 -1.44 -7.84
N ILE A 261 -7.39 -1.92 -7.51
CA ILE A 261 -7.20 -3.11 -6.68
C ILE A 261 -7.88 -2.95 -5.32
N LEU A 262 -7.64 -1.83 -4.64
CA LEU A 262 -8.27 -1.56 -3.34
C LEU A 262 -9.80 -1.51 -3.46
N LYS A 263 -10.33 -0.86 -4.49
CA LYS A 263 -11.80 -0.83 -4.74
C LYS A 263 -12.36 -2.22 -4.94
N TYR A 264 -11.71 -3.05 -5.76
CA TYR A 264 -12.14 -4.43 -6.04
C TYR A 264 -12.16 -5.31 -4.78
N LEU A 265 -11.13 -5.20 -3.95
CA LEU A 265 -11.05 -5.94 -2.69
C LEU A 265 -12.06 -5.42 -1.66
N LEU A 266 -12.24 -4.11 -1.58
CA LEU A 266 -13.20 -3.49 -0.67
C LEU A 266 -14.65 -3.86 -1.00
N ILE A 267 -15.01 -4.07 -2.26
CA ILE A 267 -16.35 -4.56 -2.64
C ILE A 267 -16.64 -5.93 -1.99
N ALA A 268 -15.62 -6.78 -1.83
CA ALA A 268 -15.79 -8.05 -1.13
C ALA A 268 -15.97 -7.89 0.39
N VAL A 269 -15.31 -6.89 0.98
CA VAL A 269 -15.33 -6.63 2.42
C VAL A 269 -16.56 -5.82 2.83
N ASN A 270 -16.87 -4.79 2.05
CA ASN A 270 -17.99 -3.88 2.25
C ASN A 270 -18.49 -3.38 0.89
N PRO A 271 -19.55 -3.96 0.33
CA PRO A 271 -20.12 -3.52 -0.96
C PRO A 271 -20.49 -2.03 -0.98
N ASN A 272 -20.90 -1.49 0.15
CA ASN A 272 -21.30 -0.09 0.30
C ASN A 272 -20.12 0.82 0.67
N ASN A 273 -18.88 0.46 0.29
CA ASN A 273 -17.73 1.30 0.57
C ASN A 273 -17.80 2.64 -0.19
N HIS A 274 -17.28 3.69 0.44
CA HIS A 274 -17.31 5.04 -0.11
C HIS A 274 -16.00 5.45 -0.81
N LEU A 275 -15.19 4.51 -1.32
CA LEU A 275 -13.90 4.85 -1.93
C LEU A 275 -14.07 5.72 -3.18
N THR A 276 -15.05 5.43 -4.04
CA THR A 276 -15.35 6.23 -5.25
C THR A 276 -15.62 7.69 -4.89
N SER A 277 -16.56 7.94 -3.97
CA SER A 277 -16.94 9.30 -3.56
C SER A 277 -15.81 10.03 -2.84
N LYS A 278 -15.03 9.35 -1.99
CA LYS A 278 -13.87 9.93 -1.31
C LYS A 278 -12.77 10.34 -2.32
N LEU A 279 -12.51 9.51 -3.32
CA LEU A 279 -11.54 9.80 -4.37
C LEU A 279 -12.00 10.95 -5.27
N ASP A 280 -13.28 10.97 -5.65
CA ASP A 280 -13.87 12.07 -6.43
C ASP A 280 -13.78 13.40 -5.66
N THR A 281 -14.14 13.39 -4.37
CA THR A 281 -14.00 14.57 -3.49
C THR A 281 -12.56 15.05 -3.41
N LEU A 282 -11.59 14.14 -3.33
CA LEU A 282 -10.17 14.49 -3.30
C LEU A 282 -9.73 15.13 -4.62
N PHE A 283 -10.14 14.61 -5.77
CA PHE A 283 -9.83 15.21 -7.07
C PHE A 283 -10.47 16.57 -7.26
N LEU A 284 -11.73 16.74 -6.84
CA LEU A 284 -12.42 18.03 -6.88
C LEU A 284 -11.79 19.09 -5.96
N LYS A 285 -11.27 18.67 -4.81
CA LYS A 285 -10.58 19.57 -3.87
C LYS A 285 -9.27 20.12 -4.43
N TYR A 286 -8.61 19.36 -5.32
CA TYR A 286 -7.32 19.69 -5.90
C TYR A 286 -7.37 19.62 -7.45
N PRO A 287 -8.15 20.51 -8.12
CA PRO A 287 -8.45 20.40 -9.55
C PRO A 287 -7.23 20.58 -10.47
N ASN A 288 -6.17 21.21 -9.97
CA ASN A 288 -4.95 21.48 -10.73
C ASN A 288 -3.90 20.37 -10.63
N ILE A 289 -4.19 19.29 -9.89
CA ILE A 289 -3.27 18.15 -9.80
C ILE A 289 -3.34 17.34 -11.09
N PRO A 290 -2.21 17.08 -11.75
CA PRO A 290 -2.19 16.30 -12.97
C PRO A 290 -2.41 14.81 -12.69
N ILE A 291 -3.67 14.40 -12.55
CA ILE A 291 -4.07 13.02 -12.20
C ILE A 291 -3.72 11.98 -13.27
N GLN A 292 -3.43 12.40 -14.51
CA GLN A 292 -2.89 11.51 -15.55
C GLN A 292 -1.59 10.81 -15.12
N PHE A 293 -0.77 11.45 -14.29
CA PHE A 293 0.45 10.83 -13.75
C PHE A 293 0.17 9.67 -12.79
N MET A 294 -1.06 9.55 -12.30
CA MET A 294 -1.49 8.38 -11.54
C MET A 294 -1.75 7.16 -12.43
N GLY A 295 -1.74 7.32 -13.76
CA GLY A 295 -2.03 6.26 -14.72
C GLY A 295 -3.48 6.20 -15.19
N ILE A 296 -4.22 7.30 -15.08
CA ILE A 296 -5.52 7.43 -15.76
C ILE A 296 -5.23 7.67 -17.24
N PRO A 297 -5.72 6.81 -18.16
CA PRO A 297 -5.40 6.94 -19.57
C PRO A 297 -6.13 8.11 -20.22
N SER A 298 -5.56 8.60 -21.33
CA SER A 298 -6.21 9.57 -22.21
C SER A 298 -6.79 8.91 -23.45
N GLY A 299 -7.87 9.48 -23.98
CA GLY A 299 -8.41 9.12 -25.26
C GLY A 299 -7.52 9.55 -26.42
N LYS A 300 -7.93 9.26 -27.66
CA LYS A 300 -7.21 9.66 -28.88
C LYS A 300 -7.14 11.16 -29.06
N ASP A 301 -8.04 11.90 -28.46
CA ASP A 301 -8.13 13.37 -28.42
C ASP A 301 -7.23 14.01 -27.33
N GLY A 302 -6.51 13.20 -26.55
CA GLY A 302 -5.68 13.66 -25.45
C GLY A 302 -6.44 13.98 -24.16
N VAL A 303 -7.78 13.87 -24.16
CA VAL A 303 -8.61 14.08 -22.97
C VAL A 303 -8.57 12.85 -22.08
N LEU A 304 -8.51 13.05 -20.76
CA LEU A 304 -8.54 11.94 -19.79
C LEU A 304 -9.86 11.19 -19.90
N LEU A 305 -9.79 9.87 -19.90
CA LEU A 305 -10.97 9.02 -19.83
C LEU A 305 -11.68 9.21 -18.49
N ASN A 306 -13.01 9.18 -18.53
CA ASN A 306 -13.82 9.32 -17.32
C ASN A 306 -13.83 8.01 -16.52
N TRP A 307 -12.92 7.91 -15.56
CA TRP A 307 -12.74 6.72 -14.73
C TRP A 307 -14.00 6.34 -13.94
N LYS A 308 -14.92 7.28 -13.68
CA LYS A 308 -16.18 7.02 -12.95
C LYS A 308 -17.19 6.23 -13.78
N GLU A 309 -17.04 6.21 -15.10
CA GLU A 309 -17.86 5.39 -16.01
C GLU A 309 -17.37 3.94 -16.12
N GLU A 310 -16.19 3.64 -15.58
CA GLU A 310 -15.70 2.27 -15.55
C GLU A 310 -16.56 1.39 -14.63
N PRO A 311 -16.88 0.14 -15.04
CA PRO A 311 -17.80 -0.73 -14.28
C PRO A 311 -17.40 -0.99 -12.83
N LEU A 312 -16.11 -0.88 -12.50
CA LEU A 312 -15.60 -1.03 -11.13
C LEU A 312 -15.92 0.18 -10.26
N TRP A 313 -15.99 1.38 -10.86
CA TRP A 313 -16.09 2.66 -10.15
C TRP A 313 -17.50 3.27 -10.17
N SER A 314 -18.36 2.77 -11.08
CA SER A 314 -19.77 3.15 -11.20
C SER A 314 -20.64 2.66 -10.03
#